data_9a6b7acbe4ecb02297a3a91a24f8c5c0
#
_entry.id   9a6b7acbe4ecb02297a3a91a24f8c5c0
#
_cell.length_a   1.000
_cell.length_b   1.000
_cell.length_c   1.000
_cell.angle_alpha   90.00
_cell.angle_beta   90.00
_cell.angle_gamma   90.00
#
_symmetry.space_group_name_H-M   'P 1'
#
loop_
_entity.id
_entity.type
_entity.pdbx_description
1 polymer ?
#
loop_
_entity_poly.entity_id
_entity_poly.type
_entity_poly.pdbx_seq_one_letter_code
_entity_poly.pdbx_strand_id
1 'polypeptide(L)'
;MRKTEYYFEEEPDRVNRSGLQDNINDHFRAKHDNFVAATKCVKSRTQFYLDLFNVHKLYPSDLDFTITLTRNPLAFCLMGAAGSENKYKINVKRIRLILRKVIPTEHIKTMEEKLFSLGKKAYIPYSHGIMTNYIIEKGNVTKRFSDVTLEASLPKKLFCFFVEHDSYSGAMNKNPFLWNHHDLQKITFIVEGKHYPMIPYDFNFGDGDIKRGYMDLMNALGVGRSNKSVAITMEMYAKYCSVFTLDLQPDQCNSEHIHFRKDGGVSVDFLFRRAVPKTLTVCFLAYHDFCLTFQRVPGKHKILVDKEPMNALLAG
;
A
#
# COMPACT_ATOMS: atom_id res chain seq x y z
N MET A 1 -6.51 5.29 -4.42
CA MET A 1 -7.67 5.04 -5.31
C MET A 1 -8.35 6.32 -5.79
N ARG A 2 -8.62 7.33 -4.97
CA ARG A 2 -9.24 8.63 -5.38
C ARG A 2 -8.46 9.47 -6.41
N LYS A 3 -7.27 9.07 -6.76
CA LYS A 3 -6.45 9.82 -7.73
C LYS A 3 -6.50 9.25 -9.15
N THR A 4 -7.36 8.28 -9.38
CA THR A 4 -7.63 7.76 -10.72
C THR A 4 -8.90 8.40 -11.27
N GLU A 5 -8.92 8.63 -12.56
CA GLU A 5 -10.01 9.27 -13.28
C GLU A 5 -11.37 8.54 -13.17
N TYR A 6 -11.34 7.25 -12.80
CA TYR A 6 -12.50 6.37 -12.73
C TYR A 6 -12.77 5.83 -11.32
N TYR A 7 -12.40 6.59 -10.30
CA TYR A 7 -12.80 6.25 -8.93
C TYR A 7 -14.26 6.59 -8.70
N PHE A 8 -15.00 5.70 -8.05
CA PHE A 8 -16.39 5.92 -7.63
C PHE A 8 -16.55 5.61 -6.14
N GLU A 9 -17.45 6.35 -5.48
CA GLU A 9 -17.69 6.32 -4.04
C GLU A 9 -18.92 5.48 -3.67
N GLU A 10 -19.18 4.38 -4.36
CA GLU A 10 -20.31 3.52 -4.02
C GLU A 10 -19.94 2.41 -3.06
N GLU A 11 -20.98 1.90 -2.40
CA GLU A 11 -20.87 0.74 -1.53
C GLU A 11 -20.25 -0.43 -2.30
N PRO A 12 -19.10 -0.97 -1.86
CA PRO A 12 -18.42 -2.06 -2.55
C PRO A 12 -19.25 -3.31 -2.76
N ASP A 13 -20.28 -3.54 -1.92
CA ASP A 13 -21.22 -4.66 -2.07
C ASP A 13 -22.01 -4.60 -3.39
N ARG A 14 -22.26 -3.42 -3.90
CA ARG A 14 -22.92 -3.25 -5.21
C ARG A 14 -22.00 -3.64 -6.37
N VAL A 15 -20.71 -3.55 -6.17
CA VAL A 15 -19.69 -3.91 -7.18
C VAL A 15 -19.51 -5.42 -7.28
N ASN A 16 -19.85 -6.17 -6.22
CA ASN A 16 -19.81 -7.64 -6.22
C ASN A 16 -21.07 -8.28 -6.78
N ARG A 17 -22.13 -7.51 -7.05
CA ARG A 17 -23.36 -8.05 -7.64
C ARG A 17 -23.16 -8.31 -9.13
N SER A 18 -23.61 -9.46 -9.59
CA SER A 18 -23.56 -9.87 -10.99
C SER A 18 -24.42 -9.03 -11.94
N GLY A 19 -25.27 -8.18 -11.39
CA GLY A 19 -26.13 -7.28 -12.13
C GLY A 19 -25.58 -5.85 -12.13
N LEU A 20 -24.78 -5.52 -13.13
CA LEU A 20 -24.36 -4.16 -13.44
C LEU A 20 -25.51 -3.20 -13.77
N GLN A 21 -26.76 -3.60 -13.51
CA GLN A 21 -27.93 -2.94 -14.11
C GLN A 21 -28.74 -2.05 -13.17
N ASP A 22 -28.63 -2.19 -11.84
CA ASP A 22 -29.51 -1.46 -10.95
C ASP A 22 -28.76 -0.42 -10.09
N ASN A 23 -29.12 0.84 -10.26
CA ASN A 23 -28.73 1.99 -9.44
C ASN A 23 -27.22 2.22 -9.30
N ILE A 24 -26.58 2.32 -10.41
CA ILE A 24 -25.15 2.62 -10.54
C ILE A 24 -25.01 4.13 -10.56
N ASN A 25 -24.06 4.69 -9.80
CA ASN A 25 -23.78 6.13 -9.86
C ASN A 25 -23.19 6.55 -11.21
N ASP A 26 -23.20 7.86 -11.46
CA ASP A 26 -22.80 8.42 -12.76
C ASP A 26 -21.35 8.06 -13.12
N HIS A 27 -20.45 7.94 -12.13
CA HIS A 27 -19.06 7.57 -12.37
C HIS A 27 -18.92 6.12 -12.84
N PHE A 28 -19.72 5.24 -12.31
CA PHE A 28 -19.72 3.83 -12.72
C PHE A 28 -20.36 3.68 -14.10
N ARG A 29 -21.44 4.40 -14.40
CA ARG A 29 -22.04 4.47 -15.73
C ARG A 29 -21.04 4.98 -16.76
N ALA A 30 -20.37 6.10 -16.48
CA ALA A 30 -19.34 6.66 -17.37
C ALA A 30 -18.21 5.64 -17.64
N LYS A 31 -17.80 4.89 -16.62
CA LYS A 31 -16.81 3.83 -16.77
C LYS A 31 -17.32 2.68 -17.64
N HIS A 32 -18.53 2.20 -17.36
CA HIS A 32 -19.20 1.14 -18.12
C HIS A 32 -19.39 1.56 -19.58
N ASP A 33 -19.92 2.75 -19.83
CA ASP A 33 -20.20 3.24 -21.16
C ASP A 33 -18.93 3.41 -21.99
N ASN A 34 -17.82 3.85 -21.38
CA ASN A 34 -16.53 3.92 -22.02
C ASN A 34 -16.00 2.53 -22.45
N PHE A 35 -16.25 1.50 -21.66
CA PHE A 35 -15.87 0.12 -22.01
C PHE A 35 -16.78 -0.50 -23.06
N VAL A 36 -18.06 -0.14 -23.07
CA VAL A 36 -19.07 -0.67 -23.99
C VAL A 36 -19.10 0.11 -25.30
N ALA A 37 -18.64 1.36 -25.31
CA ALA A 37 -18.57 2.20 -26.52
C ALA A 37 -17.93 1.47 -27.69
N ALA A 38 -18.28 1.86 -28.90
CA ALA A 38 -17.83 1.20 -30.15
C ALA A 38 -16.31 1.08 -30.25
N THR A 39 -15.56 2.05 -29.73
CA THR A 39 -14.10 2.03 -29.70
C THR A 39 -13.53 1.11 -28.64
N LYS A 40 -14.27 0.78 -27.60
CA LYS A 40 -13.82 -0.01 -26.41
C LYS A 40 -12.43 0.43 -25.90
N CYS A 41 -12.15 1.73 -25.98
CA CYS A 41 -10.86 2.31 -25.64
C CYS A 41 -11.02 3.32 -24.52
N VAL A 42 -10.38 3.05 -23.38
CA VAL A 42 -10.36 3.94 -22.22
C VAL A 42 -9.01 4.61 -22.12
N LYS A 43 -9.01 5.93 -21.93
CA LYS A 43 -7.83 6.72 -21.60
C LYS A 43 -7.89 7.05 -20.11
N SER A 44 -6.86 6.71 -19.38
CA SER A 44 -6.74 7.00 -17.95
C SER A 44 -5.43 7.70 -17.67
N ARG A 45 -5.45 8.62 -16.71
CA ARG A 45 -4.27 9.28 -16.17
C ARG A 45 -4.25 9.06 -14.67
N THR A 46 -3.14 8.57 -14.16
CA THR A 46 -2.94 8.34 -12.73
C THR A 46 -1.55 8.78 -12.30
N GLN A 47 -1.40 9.09 -11.03
CA GLN A 47 -0.08 9.27 -10.45
C GLN A 47 0.57 7.89 -10.29
N PHE A 48 1.85 7.82 -10.61
CA PHE A 48 2.62 6.60 -10.42
C PHE A 48 3.09 6.51 -8.96
N TYR A 49 2.48 5.60 -8.21
CA TYR A 49 2.77 5.40 -6.78
C TYR A 49 3.89 4.37 -6.63
N LEU A 50 5.11 4.79 -6.88
CA LEU A 50 6.30 4.03 -6.53
C LEU A 50 6.98 4.76 -5.36
N ASP A 51 7.42 4.02 -4.36
CA ASP A 51 8.04 4.60 -3.15
C ASP A 51 9.22 5.51 -3.51
N LEU A 52 10.00 5.13 -4.52
CA LEU A 52 11.10 5.91 -5.04
C LEU A 52 10.69 7.25 -5.68
N PHE A 53 9.47 7.39 -6.17
CA PHE A 53 8.96 8.64 -6.73
C PHE A 53 8.20 9.50 -5.72
N ASN A 54 8.07 9.00 -4.50
CA ASN A 54 7.37 9.68 -3.41
C ASN A 54 8.35 10.37 -2.46
N VAL A 55 9.49 10.79 -2.97
CA VAL A 55 10.55 11.48 -2.22
C VAL A 55 10.56 12.96 -2.53
N HIS A 56 11.03 13.77 -1.57
CA HIS A 56 11.13 15.23 -1.72
C HIS A 56 12.44 15.69 -2.36
N LYS A 57 13.39 14.78 -2.59
CA LYS A 57 14.68 15.09 -3.20
C LYS A 57 14.66 14.79 -4.69
N LEU A 58 15.45 15.54 -5.44
CA LEU A 58 15.64 15.33 -6.87
C LEU A 58 16.71 14.28 -7.11
N TYR A 59 16.49 13.46 -8.13
CA TYR A 59 17.46 12.48 -8.59
C TYR A 59 18.53 13.13 -9.48
N PRO A 60 19.81 12.69 -9.40
CA PRO A 60 20.85 13.12 -10.33
C PRO A 60 20.46 12.88 -11.80
N SER A 61 20.99 13.70 -12.71
CA SER A 61 20.63 13.65 -14.13
C SER A 61 21.16 12.43 -14.87
N ASP A 62 22.27 11.86 -14.40
CA ASP A 62 23.01 10.78 -15.09
C ASP A 62 22.57 9.38 -14.63
N LEU A 63 21.30 9.21 -14.28
CA LEU A 63 20.73 7.94 -13.86
C LEU A 63 19.88 7.32 -14.96
N ASP A 64 20.16 6.04 -15.22
CA ASP A 64 19.32 5.20 -16.06
C ASP A 64 18.22 4.56 -15.23
N PHE A 65 16.97 4.82 -15.56
CA PHE A 65 15.82 4.22 -14.92
C PHE A 65 15.15 3.20 -15.84
N THR A 66 15.03 1.98 -15.35
CA THR A 66 14.20 0.96 -16.00
C THR A 66 12.97 0.70 -15.16
N ILE A 67 11.78 0.91 -15.73
CA ILE A 67 10.51 0.66 -15.07
C ILE A 67 9.84 -0.52 -15.75
N THR A 68 9.69 -1.61 -15.01
CA THR A 68 9.00 -2.80 -15.49
C THR A 68 7.60 -2.84 -14.91
N LEU A 69 6.59 -2.92 -15.76
CA LEU A 69 5.20 -3.04 -15.37
C LEU A 69 4.71 -4.46 -15.67
N THR A 70 4.43 -5.21 -14.62
CA THR A 70 3.85 -6.55 -14.75
C THR A 70 2.36 -6.47 -14.48
N ARG A 71 1.56 -6.93 -15.45
CA ARG A 71 0.10 -6.92 -15.32
C ARG A 71 -0.35 -8.11 -14.48
N ASN A 72 -1.27 -7.85 -13.56
CA ASN A 72 -1.98 -8.91 -12.84
C ASN A 72 -2.86 -9.74 -13.78
N PRO A 73 -3.28 -10.97 -13.37
CA PRO A 73 -4.24 -11.78 -14.10
C PRO A 73 -5.50 -11.01 -14.46
N LEU A 74 -6.14 -11.38 -15.58
CA LEU A 74 -7.36 -10.70 -16.06
C LEU A 74 -8.48 -10.74 -15.03
N ALA A 75 -8.64 -11.88 -14.36
CA ALA A 75 -9.65 -12.07 -13.33
C ALA A 75 -9.48 -11.14 -12.10
N PHE A 76 -8.27 -10.60 -11.87
CA PHE A 76 -8.02 -9.59 -10.87
C PHE A 76 -8.27 -8.17 -11.39
N CYS A 77 -7.98 -7.92 -12.68
CA CYS A 77 -8.03 -6.59 -13.27
C CYS A 77 -9.41 -6.19 -13.78
N LEU A 78 -10.27 -7.17 -14.11
CA LEU A 78 -11.58 -6.96 -14.68
C LEU A 78 -12.66 -7.50 -13.75
N MET A 79 -13.75 -6.77 -13.65
CA MET A 79 -14.96 -7.21 -12.98
C MET A 79 -16.05 -7.51 -14.00
N GLY A 80 -16.75 -8.62 -13.81
CA GLY A 80 -17.81 -9.07 -14.68
C GLY A 80 -18.65 -10.15 -14.02
N ALA A 81 -19.68 -10.63 -14.73
CA ALA A 81 -20.48 -11.74 -14.23
C ALA A 81 -19.67 -13.02 -14.14
N ALA A 82 -20.05 -13.92 -13.23
CA ALA A 82 -19.45 -15.24 -13.14
C ALA A 82 -19.55 -15.97 -14.50
N GLY A 83 -18.49 -16.69 -14.89
CA GLY A 83 -18.43 -17.38 -16.18
C GLY A 83 -18.10 -16.49 -17.38
N SER A 84 -17.70 -15.24 -17.15
CA SER A 84 -17.29 -14.30 -18.22
C SER A 84 -15.79 -14.20 -18.43
N GLU A 85 -14.99 -15.03 -17.77
CA GLU A 85 -13.53 -14.96 -17.72
C GLU A 85 -12.86 -14.99 -19.09
N ASN A 86 -13.43 -15.73 -20.02
CA ASN A 86 -12.89 -15.90 -21.37
C ASN A 86 -13.44 -14.90 -22.40
N LYS A 87 -14.36 -14.00 -22.00
CA LYS A 87 -15.03 -13.09 -22.94
C LYS A 87 -14.30 -11.77 -23.13
N TYR A 88 -13.40 -11.42 -22.22
CA TYR A 88 -12.76 -10.09 -22.19
C TYR A 88 -11.25 -10.22 -22.06
N LYS A 89 -10.55 -9.30 -22.69
CA LYS A 89 -9.09 -9.14 -22.53
C LYS A 89 -8.74 -7.66 -22.45
N ILE A 90 -7.71 -7.33 -21.69
CA ILE A 90 -7.13 -6.00 -21.66
C ILE A 90 -6.01 -5.94 -22.70
N ASN A 91 -6.11 -4.99 -23.62
CA ASN A 91 -5.05 -4.68 -24.55
C ASN A 91 -4.54 -3.26 -24.29
N VAL A 92 -3.31 -3.15 -23.80
CA VAL A 92 -2.67 -1.86 -23.53
C VAL A 92 -2.09 -1.33 -24.83
N LYS A 93 -2.75 -0.31 -25.42
CA LYS A 93 -2.31 0.29 -26.69
C LYS A 93 -1.11 1.22 -26.51
N ARG A 94 -1.06 2.00 -25.43
CA ARG A 94 -0.02 2.99 -25.18
C ARG A 94 0.11 3.28 -23.70
N ILE A 95 1.34 3.33 -23.22
CA ILE A 95 1.71 3.85 -21.89
C ILE A 95 2.61 5.07 -22.11
N ARG A 96 2.38 6.13 -21.34
CA ARG A 96 3.25 7.31 -21.32
C ARG A 96 3.59 7.63 -19.87
N LEU A 97 4.87 7.77 -19.59
CA LEU A 97 5.35 8.30 -18.33
C LEU A 97 5.65 9.79 -18.53
N ILE A 98 5.05 10.64 -17.68
CA ILE A 98 5.29 12.07 -17.69
C ILE A 98 6.13 12.39 -16.46
N LEU A 99 7.37 12.79 -16.68
CA LEU A 99 8.30 13.16 -15.63
C LEU A 99 8.45 14.67 -15.59
N ARG A 100 8.57 15.22 -14.37
CA ARG A 100 8.94 16.61 -14.17
C ARG A 100 10.47 16.68 -14.07
N LYS A 101 11.10 17.40 -14.99
CA LYS A 101 12.54 17.62 -15.03
C LYS A 101 12.86 19.02 -14.55
N VAL A 102 13.87 19.15 -13.71
CA VAL A 102 14.44 20.43 -13.27
C VAL A 102 15.80 20.61 -13.94
N ILE A 103 16.06 21.79 -14.46
CA ILE A 103 17.36 22.14 -15.03
C ILE A 103 18.05 23.04 -13.99
N PRO A 104 19.09 22.52 -13.29
CA PRO A 104 19.84 23.32 -12.32
C PRO A 104 20.68 24.39 -13.04
N THR A 105 21.00 25.46 -12.32
CA THR A 105 21.93 26.49 -12.80
C THR A 105 23.35 25.91 -12.92
N GLU A 106 24.20 26.52 -13.75
CA GLU A 106 25.59 26.06 -13.93
C GLU A 106 26.37 26.04 -12.61
N HIS A 107 26.11 26.99 -11.74
CA HIS A 107 26.75 27.01 -10.40
C HIS A 107 26.42 25.74 -9.60
N ILE A 108 25.15 25.30 -9.57
CA ILE A 108 24.71 24.11 -8.85
C ILE A 108 25.35 22.86 -9.49
N LYS A 109 25.37 22.75 -10.82
CA LYS A 109 26.02 21.64 -11.52
C LYS A 109 27.51 21.53 -11.18
N THR A 110 28.22 22.65 -11.21
CA THR A 110 29.65 22.68 -10.89
C THR A 110 29.89 22.27 -9.42
N MET A 111 29.05 22.71 -8.51
CA MET A 111 29.13 22.30 -7.11
C MET A 111 28.86 20.80 -6.93
N GLU A 112 27.86 20.27 -7.61
CA GLU A 112 27.52 18.83 -7.58
C GLU A 112 28.69 17.99 -8.13
N GLU A 113 29.24 18.37 -9.28
CA GLU A 113 30.40 17.72 -9.88
C GLU A 113 31.63 17.75 -8.99
N LYS A 114 31.89 18.88 -8.33
CA LYS A 114 32.97 19.03 -7.36
C LYS A 114 32.79 18.10 -6.16
N LEU A 115 31.56 17.98 -5.62
CA LEU A 115 31.28 17.07 -4.51
C LEU A 115 31.49 15.61 -4.92
N PHE A 116 30.98 15.20 -6.07
CA PHE A 116 31.20 13.85 -6.56
C PHE A 116 32.65 13.55 -6.89
N SER A 117 33.42 14.50 -7.42
CA SER A 117 34.85 14.32 -7.68
C SER A 117 35.67 14.16 -6.39
N LEU A 118 35.22 14.72 -5.29
CA LEU A 118 35.77 14.52 -3.95
C LEU A 118 35.34 13.20 -3.30
N GLY A 119 34.63 12.33 -4.04
CA GLY A 119 34.15 11.05 -3.53
C GLY A 119 32.96 11.17 -2.55
N LYS A 120 32.35 12.34 -2.45
CA LYS A 120 31.15 12.51 -1.61
C LYS A 120 29.97 11.74 -2.20
N LYS A 121 29.21 11.10 -1.31
CA LYS A 121 27.98 10.38 -1.65
C LYS A 121 26.78 11.31 -1.52
N ALA A 122 25.80 11.15 -2.40
CA ALA A 122 24.48 11.77 -2.25
C ALA A 122 23.50 10.75 -1.69
N TYR A 123 22.57 11.21 -0.82
CA TYR A 123 21.66 10.37 -0.08
C TYR A 123 20.21 10.78 -0.32
N ILE A 124 19.38 9.82 -0.69
CA ILE A 124 17.93 9.99 -0.84
C ILE A 124 17.22 9.01 0.08
N PRO A 125 16.77 9.46 1.27
CA PRO A 125 15.98 8.64 2.16
C PRO A 125 14.57 8.43 1.58
N TYR A 126 14.03 7.24 1.74
CA TYR A 126 12.67 6.90 1.33
C TYR A 126 12.09 5.80 2.21
N SER A 127 10.76 5.76 2.28
CA SER A 127 10.04 4.69 2.95
C SER A 127 9.60 3.66 1.95
N HIS A 128 9.83 2.39 2.24
CA HIS A 128 9.48 1.28 1.37
C HIS A 128 8.46 0.36 2.04
N GLY A 129 7.36 0.12 1.33
CA GLY A 129 6.31 -0.80 1.76
C GLY A 129 6.57 -2.21 1.24
N ILE A 130 6.73 -3.17 2.15
CA ILE A 130 6.87 -4.59 1.84
C ILE A 130 5.59 -5.29 2.22
N MET A 131 4.99 -6.01 1.28
CA MET A 131 3.76 -6.75 1.51
C MET A 131 4.03 -8.25 1.65
N THR A 132 3.55 -8.82 2.75
CA THR A 132 3.50 -10.27 2.99
C THR A 132 2.06 -10.73 3.09
N ASN A 133 1.81 -11.98 2.78
CA ASN A 133 0.48 -12.56 2.83
C ASN A 133 0.51 -13.96 3.42
N TYR A 134 -0.54 -14.28 4.19
CA TYR A 134 -0.74 -15.55 4.86
C TYR A 134 -2.19 -15.99 4.71
N ILE A 135 -2.46 -17.27 4.97
CA ILE A 135 -3.80 -17.84 4.80
C ILE A 135 -4.40 -18.16 6.17
N ILE A 136 -5.66 -17.76 6.36
CA ILE A 136 -6.53 -18.25 7.43
C ILE A 136 -7.57 -19.16 6.78
N GLU A 137 -7.57 -20.42 7.15
CA GLU A 137 -8.51 -21.39 6.62
C GLU A 137 -9.92 -21.16 7.16
N LYS A 138 -10.90 -21.50 6.34
CA LYS A 138 -12.31 -21.55 6.76
C LYS A 138 -12.45 -22.38 8.04
N GLY A 139 -13.28 -21.91 8.98
CA GLY A 139 -13.57 -22.61 10.24
C GLY A 139 -12.69 -22.18 11.41
N ASN A 140 -11.61 -21.46 11.18
CA ASN A 140 -10.76 -20.97 12.26
C ASN A 140 -11.45 -19.86 13.07
N VAL A 141 -11.32 -19.93 14.40
CA VAL A 141 -11.73 -18.86 15.33
C VAL A 141 -10.51 -18.08 15.81
N THR A 142 -9.37 -18.76 15.90
CA THR A 142 -8.10 -18.14 16.31
C THR A 142 -7.01 -18.45 15.31
N LYS A 143 -6.09 -17.52 15.10
CA LYS A 143 -4.90 -17.75 14.28
C LYS A 143 -3.75 -16.87 14.75
N ARG A 144 -2.57 -17.48 14.84
CA ARG A 144 -1.31 -16.78 15.12
C ARG A 144 -0.37 -16.89 13.94
N PHE A 145 0.27 -15.79 13.62
CA PHE A 145 1.39 -15.74 12.68
C PHE A 145 2.61 -15.22 13.41
N SER A 146 3.69 -16.01 13.35
CA SER A 146 4.97 -15.61 13.90
C SER A 146 5.76 -14.91 12.80
N ASP A 147 6.37 -13.78 13.15
CA ASP A 147 7.22 -12.99 12.28
C ASP A 147 6.61 -12.71 10.89
N VAL A 148 5.65 -11.78 10.90
CA VAL A 148 4.94 -11.39 9.66
C VAL A 148 5.74 -10.43 8.78
N THR A 149 6.92 -10.01 9.21
CA THR A 149 7.81 -9.10 8.48
C THR A 149 8.94 -9.90 7.83
N LEU A 150 9.20 -9.66 6.53
CA LEU A 150 10.29 -10.32 5.80
C LEU A 150 11.67 -9.76 6.12
N GLU A 151 11.73 -8.56 6.67
CA GLU A 151 12.97 -7.90 7.04
C GLU A 151 13.32 -8.24 8.49
N ALA A 152 14.58 -8.48 8.77
CA ALA A 152 15.08 -8.72 10.15
C ALA A 152 14.97 -7.48 11.07
N SER A 153 14.21 -6.48 10.68
CA SER A 153 14.01 -5.24 11.42
C SER A 153 12.56 -4.92 11.62
N LEU A 154 12.28 -4.25 12.72
CA LEU A 154 10.95 -3.74 13.03
C LEU A 154 10.51 -2.72 12.00
N PRO A 155 9.28 -2.84 11.47
CA PRO A 155 8.71 -1.82 10.61
C PRO A 155 8.38 -0.57 11.42
N LYS A 156 8.42 0.60 10.81
CA LYS A 156 7.89 1.81 11.44
C LYS A 156 6.38 1.76 11.57
N LYS A 157 5.72 1.21 10.55
CA LYS A 157 4.27 1.01 10.51
C LYS A 157 3.94 -0.32 9.88
N LEU A 158 2.93 -0.98 10.40
CA LEU A 158 2.38 -2.22 9.87
C LEU A 158 0.88 -2.04 9.69
N PHE A 159 0.39 -2.32 8.49
CA PHE A 159 -1.03 -2.36 8.16
C PHE A 159 -1.42 -3.81 7.91
N CYS A 160 -2.55 -4.21 8.47
CA CYS A 160 -3.10 -5.56 8.31
C CYS A 160 -4.54 -5.48 7.82
N PHE A 161 -4.89 -6.28 6.82
CA PHE A 161 -6.25 -6.38 6.30
C PHE A 161 -6.53 -7.76 5.72
N PHE A 162 -7.82 -8.10 5.64
CA PHE A 162 -8.28 -9.39 5.13
C PHE A 162 -8.89 -9.25 3.76
N VAL A 163 -8.60 -10.21 2.88
CA VAL A 163 -9.23 -10.35 1.56
C VAL A 163 -9.76 -11.77 1.43
N GLU A 164 -10.94 -11.97 0.89
CA GLU A 164 -11.37 -13.34 0.53
C GLU A 164 -10.35 -13.97 -0.41
N HIS A 165 -9.93 -15.20 -0.14
CA HIS A 165 -8.86 -15.86 -0.88
C HIS A 165 -9.13 -15.94 -2.39
N ASP A 166 -10.38 -16.21 -2.76
CA ASP A 166 -10.79 -16.23 -4.16
C ASP A 166 -10.65 -14.87 -4.83
N SER A 167 -10.99 -13.78 -4.10
CA SER A 167 -10.83 -12.40 -4.61
C SER A 167 -9.35 -12.04 -4.78
N TYR A 168 -8.51 -12.49 -3.85
CA TYR A 168 -7.06 -12.28 -3.88
C TYR A 168 -6.41 -13.03 -5.06
N SER A 169 -6.83 -14.26 -5.31
CA SER A 169 -6.36 -15.09 -6.43
C SER A 169 -6.87 -14.58 -7.79
N GLY A 170 -7.92 -13.77 -7.78
CA GLY A 170 -8.55 -13.18 -8.94
C GLY A 170 -9.83 -13.93 -9.34
N ALA A 171 -10.97 -13.37 -8.98
CA ALA A 171 -12.29 -13.79 -9.44
C ALA A 171 -13.01 -12.59 -10.04
N MET A 172 -13.43 -12.67 -11.31
CA MET A 172 -14.03 -11.54 -12.02
C MET A 172 -15.32 -11.02 -11.39
N ASN A 173 -16.03 -11.86 -10.65
CA ASN A 173 -17.26 -11.50 -9.94
C ASN A 173 -17.04 -11.00 -8.51
N LYS A 174 -15.78 -10.80 -8.10
CA LYS A 174 -15.43 -10.36 -6.76
C LYS A 174 -14.47 -9.16 -6.80
N ASN A 175 -14.63 -8.26 -5.83
CA ASN A 175 -13.76 -7.09 -5.71
C ASN A 175 -12.58 -7.41 -4.76
N PRO A 176 -11.32 -7.43 -5.24
CA PRO A 176 -10.15 -7.71 -4.38
C PRO A 176 -9.81 -6.55 -3.42
N PHE A 177 -10.44 -5.39 -3.59
CA PHE A 177 -10.25 -4.22 -2.71
C PHE A 177 -11.35 -4.08 -1.67
N LEU A 178 -12.14 -5.12 -1.46
CA LEU A 178 -13.12 -5.20 -0.39
C LEU A 178 -12.46 -5.88 0.82
N TRP A 179 -12.19 -5.09 1.85
CA TRP A 179 -11.49 -5.53 3.06
C TRP A 179 -12.46 -5.57 4.23
N ASN A 180 -13.07 -6.72 4.43
CA ASN A 180 -14.06 -6.94 5.46
C ASN A 180 -13.39 -7.36 6.77
N HIS A 181 -14.00 -7.02 7.90
CA HIS A 181 -13.54 -7.36 9.25
C HIS A 181 -13.76 -8.83 9.65
N HIS A 182 -14.66 -9.56 8.98
CA HIS A 182 -15.00 -10.96 9.25
C HIS A 182 -15.30 -11.27 10.73
N ASP A 183 -15.96 -10.37 11.44
CA ASP A 183 -16.26 -10.46 12.88
C ASP A 183 -15.00 -10.64 13.75
N LEU A 184 -13.89 -9.99 13.36
CA LEU A 184 -12.69 -9.93 14.18
C LEU A 184 -13.03 -9.31 15.54
N GLN A 185 -12.77 -10.04 16.63
CA GLN A 185 -12.94 -9.55 17.98
C GLN A 185 -11.66 -8.90 18.51
N LYS A 186 -10.52 -9.61 18.39
CA LYS A 186 -9.25 -9.13 18.92
C LYS A 186 -8.14 -9.28 17.90
N ILE A 187 -7.30 -8.27 17.84
CA ILE A 187 -6.01 -8.33 17.19
C ILE A 187 -4.94 -7.87 18.19
N THR A 188 -3.88 -8.63 18.30
CA THR A 188 -2.75 -8.32 19.17
C THR A 188 -1.47 -8.43 18.36
N PHE A 189 -0.72 -7.35 18.28
CA PHE A 189 0.63 -7.37 17.73
C PHE A 189 1.61 -7.64 18.86
N ILE A 190 2.55 -8.55 18.62
CA ILE A 190 3.57 -8.94 19.60
C ILE A 190 4.92 -8.56 19.00
N VAL A 191 5.58 -7.61 19.66
CA VAL A 191 6.88 -7.08 19.26
C VAL A 191 7.86 -7.35 20.39
N GLU A 192 8.90 -8.15 20.14
CA GLU A 192 9.90 -8.51 21.15
C GLU A 192 9.25 -9.05 22.46
N GLY A 193 8.19 -9.86 22.33
CA GLY A 193 7.46 -10.42 23.47
C GLY A 193 6.50 -9.46 24.17
N LYS A 194 6.41 -8.20 23.74
CA LYS A 194 5.48 -7.21 24.28
C LYS A 194 4.24 -7.09 23.41
N HIS A 195 3.09 -6.95 24.04
CA HIS A 195 1.80 -6.82 23.37
C HIS A 195 1.52 -5.35 23.00
N TYR A 196 1.09 -5.12 21.76
CA TYR A 196 0.65 -3.83 21.25
C TYR A 196 -0.74 -3.97 20.61
N PRO A 197 -1.67 -3.08 20.91
CA PRO A 197 -1.55 -2.12 21.99
C PRO A 197 -1.50 -2.82 23.36
N MET A 198 -0.98 -2.15 24.38
CA MET A 198 -0.89 -2.70 25.76
C MET A 198 -2.28 -3.12 26.29
N ILE A 199 -3.32 -2.34 25.97
CA ILE A 199 -4.72 -2.71 26.20
C ILE A 199 -5.24 -3.27 24.87
N PRO A 200 -5.55 -4.56 24.77
CA PRO A 200 -6.03 -5.18 23.53
C PRO A 200 -7.26 -4.49 22.96
N TYR A 201 -7.43 -4.55 21.66
CA TYR A 201 -8.70 -4.21 21.03
C TYR A 201 -9.74 -5.27 21.40
N ASP A 202 -10.96 -4.82 21.62
CA ASP A 202 -12.16 -5.68 21.70
C ASP A 202 -13.20 -5.08 20.76
N PHE A 203 -13.12 -5.46 19.50
CA PHE A 203 -13.97 -4.93 18.45
C PHE A 203 -15.37 -5.52 18.52
N ASN A 204 -16.36 -4.68 18.37
CA ASN A 204 -17.74 -5.09 18.11
C ASN A 204 -18.29 -4.30 16.93
N PHE A 205 -18.14 -4.86 15.75
CA PHE A 205 -18.58 -4.22 14.51
C PHE A 205 -20.10 -4.12 14.42
N GLY A 206 -20.84 -5.00 15.11
CA GLY A 206 -22.30 -4.94 15.18
C GLY A 206 -22.82 -3.76 16.00
N ASP A 207 -22.18 -3.47 17.12
CA ASP A 207 -22.58 -2.39 18.04
C ASP A 207 -21.79 -1.08 17.80
N GLY A 208 -20.89 -1.08 16.82
CA GLY A 208 -20.11 0.10 16.45
C GLY A 208 -18.94 0.43 17.37
N ASP A 209 -18.49 -0.54 18.20
CA ASP A 209 -17.30 -0.38 19.06
C ASP A 209 -16.02 -0.62 18.25
N ILE A 210 -15.76 0.31 17.32
CA ILE A 210 -14.65 0.28 16.38
C ILE A 210 -13.86 1.59 16.37
N LYS A 211 -14.29 2.57 17.18
CA LYS A 211 -13.76 3.94 17.15
C LYS A 211 -12.25 3.98 17.36
N ARG A 212 -11.76 3.17 18.31
CA ARG A 212 -10.32 3.13 18.61
C ARG A 212 -9.51 2.66 17.40
N GLY A 213 -9.89 1.54 16.78
CA GLY A 213 -9.18 1.03 15.59
C GLY A 213 -9.23 1.99 14.41
N TYR A 214 -10.37 2.67 14.21
CA TYR A 214 -10.49 3.71 13.20
C TYR A 214 -9.58 4.90 13.49
N MET A 215 -9.52 5.39 14.73
CA MET A 215 -8.64 6.49 15.11
C MET A 215 -7.16 6.13 14.98
N ASP A 216 -6.78 4.90 15.34
CA ASP A 216 -5.41 4.43 15.19
C ASP A 216 -5.03 4.32 13.69
N LEU A 217 -5.96 3.92 12.82
CA LEU A 217 -5.76 3.98 11.37
C LEU A 217 -5.56 5.42 10.88
N MET A 218 -6.39 6.37 11.34
CA MET A 218 -6.25 7.79 10.96
C MET A 218 -4.90 8.37 11.43
N ASN A 219 -4.46 8.01 12.65
CA ASN A 219 -3.16 8.42 13.17
C ASN A 219 -2.01 7.80 12.35
N ALA A 220 -2.07 6.51 12.05
CA ALA A 220 -1.06 5.83 11.24
C ALA A 220 -0.95 6.38 9.82
N LEU A 221 -2.07 6.86 9.25
CA LEU A 221 -2.12 7.55 7.96
C LEU A 221 -1.68 9.03 8.04
N GLY A 222 -1.43 9.55 9.25
CA GLY A 222 -0.98 10.93 9.50
C GLY A 222 -2.02 12.00 9.29
N VAL A 223 -3.29 11.62 9.30
CA VAL A 223 -4.40 12.57 9.15
C VAL A 223 -5.13 12.82 10.47
N GLY A 224 -4.95 11.96 11.48
CA GLY A 224 -5.65 12.06 12.75
C GLY A 224 -5.37 13.34 13.55
N ARG A 225 -4.27 14.02 13.28
CA ARG A 225 -3.87 15.27 13.93
C ARG A 225 -3.70 16.44 12.95
N SER A 226 -4.29 16.36 11.78
CA SER A 226 -4.18 17.37 10.74
C SER A 226 -5.54 17.72 10.15
N ASN A 227 -5.62 18.85 9.44
CA ASN A 227 -6.81 19.21 8.66
C ASN A 227 -6.92 18.46 7.34
N LYS A 228 -6.03 17.48 7.11
CA LYS A 228 -6.12 16.59 5.95
C LYS A 228 -7.13 15.49 6.25
N SER A 229 -7.82 15.02 5.23
CA SER A 229 -8.70 13.87 5.36
C SER A 229 -8.34 12.79 4.34
N VAL A 230 -8.65 11.55 4.68
CA VAL A 230 -8.69 10.43 3.75
C VAL A 230 -10.15 10.10 3.44
N ALA A 231 -10.36 9.46 2.31
CA ALA A 231 -11.70 9.12 1.88
C ALA A 231 -12.31 7.91 2.59
N ILE A 232 -11.76 7.48 3.69
CA ILE A 232 -12.26 6.36 4.48
C ILE A 232 -13.08 6.95 5.63
N THR A 233 -14.39 6.85 5.54
CA THR A 233 -15.29 7.19 6.66
C THR A 233 -15.31 6.04 7.67
N MET A 234 -15.80 6.32 8.89
CA MET A 234 -15.95 5.28 9.92
C MET A 234 -16.92 4.18 9.46
N GLU A 235 -17.95 4.52 8.71
CA GLU A 235 -18.85 3.55 8.13
C GLU A 235 -18.18 2.65 7.08
N MET A 236 -17.35 3.25 6.21
CA MET A 236 -16.55 2.49 5.25
C MET A 236 -15.54 1.57 5.97
N TYR A 237 -14.93 2.06 7.05
CA TYR A 237 -14.05 1.24 7.88
C TYR A 237 -14.80 0.05 8.48
N ALA A 238 -16.00 0.26 8.99
CA ALA A 238 -16.84 -0.78 9.57
C ALA A 238 -17.24 -1.86 8.56
N LYS A 239 -17.46 -1.50 7.28
CA LYS A 239 -18.08 -2.41 6.32
C LYS A 239 -17.14 -2.93 5.24
N TYR A 240 -16.20 -2.07 4.77
CA TYR A 240 -15.51 -2.31 3.48
C TYR A 240 -14.00 -2.11 3.50
N CYS A 241 -13.49 -1.34 4.46
CA CYS A 241 -12.09 -0.94 4.53
C CYS A 241 -11.51 -1.15 5.92
N SER A 242 -11.78 -2.30 6.52
CA SER A 242 -11.26 -2.65 7.86
C SER A 242 -9.77 -2.91 7.77
N VAL A 243 -8.97 -1.92 8.13
CA VAL A 243 -7.51 -2.00 8.17
C VAL A 243 -7.04 -1.78 9.59
N PHE A 244 -6.30 -2.75 10.12
CA PHE A 244 -5.74 -2.73 11.46
C PHE A 244 -4.29 -2.29 11.40
N THR A 245 -3.87 -1.48 12.35
CA THR A 245 -2.56 -0.82 12.27
C THR A 245 -1.76 -1.00 13.55
N LEU A 246 -0.44 -1.12 13.36
CA LEU A 246 0.56 -0.97 14.40
C LEU A 246 1.48 0.16 13.98
N ASP A 247 1.59 1.20 14.81
CA ASP A 247 2.54 2.29 14.62
C ASP A 247 3.60 2.21 15.72
N LEU A 248 4.84 1.94 15.34
CA LEU A 248 5.99 1.85 16.24
C LEU A 248 6.81 3.12 16.27
N GLN A 249 6.38 4.18 15.58
CA GLN A 249 7.05 5.47 15.61
C GLN A 249 6.86 6.13 16.99
N PRO A 250 7.94 6.58 17.65
CA PRO A 250 7.85 7.15 18.99
C PRO A 250 6.99 8.41 19.07
N ASP A 251 6.99 9.22 18.01
CA ASP A 251 6.25 10.48 17.92
C ASP A 251 4.83 10.30 17.34
N GLN A 252 4.50 9.12 16.83
CA GLN A 252 3.24 8.81 16.13
C GLN A 252 2.89 9.89 15.09
N CYS A 253 3.90 10.54 14.55
CA CYS A 253 3.80 11.58 13.54
C CYS A 253 4.18 11.00 12.18
N ASN A 254 3.58 11.53 11.13
CA ASN A 254 4.11 11.35 9.76
C ASN A 254 5.12 12.46 9.45
N SER A 255 5.93 12.84 10.42
CA SER A 255 7.00 13.77 10.19
C SER A 255 8.04 13.15 9.25
N GLU A 256 8.77 13.99 8.55
CA GLU A 256 9.89 13.61 7.68
C GLU A 256 11.10 13.09 8.49
N HIS A 257 10.91 12.85 9.79
CA HIS A 257 11.95 12.33 10.66
C HIS A 257 12.24 10.88 10.33
N ILE A 258 13.50 10.59 10.23
CA ILE A 258 14.04 9.27 10.00
C ILE A 258 14.23 8.64 11.38
N HIS A 259 13.64 7.48 11.57
CA HIS A 259 13.78 6.74 12.81
C HIS A 259 14.89 5.70 12.69
N PHE A 260 15.61 5.50 13.80
CA PHE A 260 16.59 4.41 13.88
C PHE A 260 15.88 3.06 13.68
N ARG A 261 16.42 2.29 12.77
CA ARG A 261 15.97 0.93 12.55
C ARG A 261 16.35 0.08 13.77
N LYS A 262 15.38 -0.64 14.31
CA LYS A 262 15.60 -1.66 15.36
C LYS A 262 15.44 -3.04 14.74
N ASP A 263 16.32 -3.95 15.13
CA ASP A 263 16.16 -5.36 14.75
C ASP A 263 15.04 -5.99 15.56
N GLY A 264 14.35 -6.95 14.99
CA GLY A 264 13.26 -7.67 15.63
C GLY A 264 12.18 -8.10 14.63
N GLY A 265 11.27 -8.93 15.10
CA GLY A 265 10.13 -9.43 14.35
C GLY A 265 8.80 -9.02 14.99
N VAL A 266 7.74 -9.05 14.20
CA VAL A 266 6.37 -8.80 14.64
C VAL A 266 5.57 -10.08 14.45
N SER A 267 4.97 -10.57 15.54
CA SER A 267 3.97 -11.64 15.50
C SER A 267 2.58 -11.06 15.67
N VAL A 268 1.57 -11.72 15.13
CA VAL A 268 0.19 -11.23 15.19
C VAL A 268 -0.76 -12.35 15.59
N ASP A 269 -1.59 -12.09 16.60
CA ASP A 269 -2.64 -12.97 17.07
C ASP A 269 -4.01 -12.43 16.69
N PHE A 270 -4.84 -13.27 16.11
CA PHE A 270 -6.23 -12.99 15.75
C PHE A 270 -7.19 -13.84 16.57
N LEU A 271 -8.27 -13.22 17.04
CA LEU A 271 -9.44 -13.90 17.61
C LEU A 271 -10.70 -13.36 16.93
N PHE A 272 -11.45 -14.23 16.30
CA PHE A 272 -12.74 -13.93 15.67
C PHE A 272 -13.89 -14.30 16.61
N ARG A 273 -15.00 -13.55 16.58
CA ARG A 273 -16.22 -13.89 17.37
C ARG A 273 -16.87 -15.18 16.90
N ARG A 274 -16.73 -15.49 15.61
CA ARG A 274 -17.27 -16.68 14.97
C ARG A 274 -16.20 -17.32 14.09
N ALA A 275 -16.38 -18.58 13.81
CA ALA A 275 -15.54 -19.27 12.84
C ALA A 275 -15.60 -18.57 11.48
N VAL A 276 -14.45 -18.33 10.89
CA VAL A 276 -14.35 -17.65 9.58
C VAL A 276 -15.11 -18.44 8.53
N PRO A 277 -16.09 -17.83 7.83
CA PRO A 277 -16.99 -18.56 6.93
C PRO A 277 -16.33 -18.98 5.61
N LYS A 278 -15.23 -18.33 5.23
CA LYS A 278 -14.48 -18.56 4.00
C LYS A 278 -12.98 -18.49 4.30
N THR A 279 -12.19 -19.12 3.44
CA THR A 279 -10.73 -18.96 3.51
C THR A 279 -10.34 -17.52 3.18
N LEU A 280 -9.51 -16.91 4.02
CA LEU A 280 -9.05 -15.54 3.90
C LEU A 280 -7.55 -15.50 3.60
N THR A 281 -7.17 -14.52 2.82
CA THR A 281 -5.78 -14.07 2.71
C THR A 281 -5.61 -12.85 3.63
N VAL A 282 -4.71 -12.96 4.59
CA VAL A 282 -4.28 -11.84 5.43
C VAL A 282 -3.11 -11.17 4.75
N CYS A 283 -3.23 -9.89 4.49
CA CYS A 283 -2.16 -9.07 3.92
C CYS A 283 -1.57 -8.19 5.02
N PHE A 284 -0.25 -8.21 5.13
CA PHE A 284 0.51 -7.33 5.98
C PHE A 284 1.36 -6.41 5.10
N LEU A 285 1.21 -5.10 5.26
CA LEU A 285 2.01 -4.10 4.58
C LEU A 285 2.89 -3.40 5.61
N ALA A 286 4.16 -3.74 5.61
CA ALA A 286 5.16 -3.23 6.53
C ALA A 286 5.98 -2.12 5.86
N TYR A 287 6.04 -0.94 6.49
CA TYR A 287 6.86 0.18 6.01
C TYR A 287 8.18 0.26 6.78
N HIS A 288 9.27 0.29 6.02
CA HIS A 288 10.63 0.45 6.54
C HIS A 288 11.30 1.65 5.88
N ASP A 289 12.23 2.28 6.59
CA ASP A 289 13.02 3.38 6.05
C ASP A 289 14.34 2.87 5.48
N PHE A 290 14.60 3.27 4.24
CA PHE A 290 15.81 2.99 3.49
C PHE A 290 16.43 4.26 2.96
N CYS A 291 17.67 4.16 2.52
CA CYS A 291 18.35 5.21 1.83
C CYS A 291 18.93 4.71 0.51
N LEU A 292 18.73 5.47 -0.55
CA LEU A 292 19.52 5.31 -1.77
C LEU A 292 20.77 6.15 -1.66
N THR A 293 21.90 5.51 -1.87
CA THR A 293 23.21 6.12 -1.89
C THR A 293 23.71 6.21 -3.32
N PHE A 294 24.09 7.39 -3.74
CA PHE A 294 24.61 7.65 -5.08
C PHE A 294 26.07 8.03 -4.97
N GLN A 295 26.91 7.31 -5.70
CA GLN A 295 28.34 7.56 -5.76
C GLN A 295 28.81 7.53 -7.21
N ARG A 296 29.58 8.55 -7.63
CA ARG A 296 30.20 8.54 -8.96
C ARG A 296 31.43 7.63 -8.95
N VAL A 297 31.54 6.76 -9.94
CA VAL A 297 32.75 5.93 -10.12
C VAL A 297 33.88 6.82 -10.61
N PRO A 298 35.02 6.84 -9.95
CA PRO A 298 36.19 7.60 -10.40
C PRO A 298 36.57 7.26 -11.85
N GLY A 299 36.73 8.28 -12.70
CA GLY A 299 37.08 8.12 -14.10
C GLY A 299 35.98 7.64 -15.03
N LYS A 300 34.75 7.52 -14.56
CA LYS A 300 33.58 7.16 -15.39
C LYS A 300 32.40 8.11 -15.14
N HIS A 301 31.64 8.37 -16.21
CA HIS A 301 30.36 9.10 -16.12
C HIS A 301 29.20 8.22 -15.60
N LYS A 302 29.51 7.26 -14.72
CA LYS A 302 28.53 6.32 -14.20
C LYS A 302 28.36 6.55 -12.71
N ILE A 303 27.08 6.59 -12.29
CA ILE A 303 26.69 6.66 -10.89
C ILE A 303 26.35 5.24 -10.44
N LEU A 304 26.96 4.78 -9.35
CA LEU A 304 26.54 3.59 -8.63
C LEU A 304 25.41 3.97 -7.69
N VAL A 305 24.42 3.11 -7.62
CA VAL A 305 23.27 3.27 -6.73
C VAL A 305 23.20 2.06 -5.83
N ASP A 306 23.32 2.29 -4.54
CA ASP A 306 23.18 1.25 -3.53
C ASP A 306 21.95 1.52 -2.66
N LYS A 307 21.25 0.45 -2.29
CA LYS A 307 20.17 0.49 -1.31
C LYS A 307 20.73 0.10 0.05
N GLU A 308 20.83 1.05 0.94
CA GLU A 308 21.36 0.82 2.29
C GLU A 308 20.25 0.94 3.34
N PRO A 309 20.24 0.09 4.39
CA PRO A 309 19.40 0.34 5.55
C PRO A 309 19.86 1.64 6.22
N MET A 310 18.92 2.37 6.80
CA MET A 310 19.18 3.72 7.32
C MET A 310 20.29 3.77 8.38
N ASN A 311 20.47 2.70 9.17
CA ASN A 311 21.50 2.64 10.21
C ASN A 311 22.93 2.64 9.65
N ALA A 312 23.13 2.18 8.42
CA ALA A 312 24.44 2.16 7.80
C ALA A 312 25.00 3.58 7.55
N LEU A 313 24.12 4.58 7.43
CA LEU A 313 24.51 5.98 7.23
C LEU A 313 25.07 6.67 8.47
N LEU A 314 24.79 6.11 9.63
CA LEU A 314 25.15 6.71 10.93
C LEU A 314 26.40 6.07 11.53
N ALA A 315 26.86 4.95 10.94
CA ALA A 315 28.06 4.24 11.34
C ALA A 315 29.34 4.69 10.59
N GLY A 316 29.22 5.61 9.62
CA GLY A 316 30.33 6.23 8.88
C GLY A 316 30.41 7.73 9.15
#